data_815883e53cd77b3054e266a518273863
#
_entry.id   815883e53cd77b3054e266a518273863
#
_cell.length_a   1.000
_cell.length_b   1.000
_cell.length_c   1.000
_cell.angle_alpha   90.00
_cell.angle_beta   90.00
_cell.angle_gamma   90.00
#
_symmetry.space_group_name_H-M   'P 1'
#
loop_
_entity.id
_entity.type
_entity.pdbx_description
1 polymer ?
#
loop_
_entity_poly.entity_id
_entity_poly.type
_entity_poly.pdbx_seq_one_letter_code
_entity_poly.pdbx_strand_id
1 'polypeptide(L)'
;MVHVINTKSDRAKIATATGHGFLPCHHIQPLADVKKKPSAENELVDIDWVGFAERLINVPYKWGGRTAWGLDCSALVQLSLAATGLDVPRDSGPQHEIGARLNIKTSFLKTNLRRGDLVFWQGHVGIMQDHHRLLHANAYHMAVVSEPLEDAVTRISPIAGPITALRRPLF
;
A
#
# COMPACT_ATOMS: atom_id res chain seq x y z
N MET A 1 4.51 7.30 -15.34
CA MET A 1 4.60 6.83 -16.75
C MET A 1 5.78 7.52 -17.39
N VAL A 2 6.62 6.81 -18.13
CA VAL A 2 7.78 7.37 -18.85
C VAL A 2 7.68 7.02 -20.33
N HIS A 3 8.20 7.90 -21.20
CA HIS A 3 8.31 7.62 -22.62
C HIS A 3 9.69 7.01 -22.91
N VAL A 4 9.71 5.75 -23.32
CA VAL A 4 10.93 5.04 -23.70
C VAL A 4 11.28 5.40 -25.13
N ILE A 5 12.49 5.94 -25.35
CA ILE A 5 13.02 6.30 -26.67
C ILE A 5 13.60 5.05 -27.37
N ASN A 6 14.41 4.31 -26.65
CA ASN A 6 14.96 3.02 -27.09
C ASN A 6 15.47 2.20 -25.89
N THR A 7 15.77 0.95 -26.12
CA THR A 7 16.42 0.04 -25.16
C THR A 7 17.73 -0.48 -25.74
N LYS A 8 18.78 -0.55 -24.93
CA LYS A 8 20.07 -1.12 -25.29
C LYS A 8 20.62 -1.89 -24.08
N SER A 9 20.88 -3.16 -24.29
CA SER A 9 21.31 -4.09 -23.22
C SER A 9 20.27 -4.12 -22.09
N ASP A 10 20.67 -3.77 -20.87
CA ASP A 10 19.85 -3.76 -19.66
C ASP A 10 19.25 -2.37 -19.33
N ARG A 11 19.45 -1.37 -20.21
CA ARG A 11 19.02 0.02 -19.98
C ARG A 11 18.05 0.53 -21.03
N ALA A 12 17.03 1.23 -20.55
CA ALA A 12 16.11 2.00 -21.37
C ALA A 12 16.46 3.47 -21.33
N LYS A 13 16.59 4.10 -22.49
CA LYS A 13 16.69 5.55 -22.63
C LYS A 13 15.27 6.11 -22.61
N ILE A 14 15.01 7.05 -21.71
CA ILE A 14 13.70 7.67 -21.51
C ILE A 14 13.76 9.17 -21.80
N ALA A 15 12.65 9.72 -22.31
CA ALA A 15 12.47 11.17 -22.41
C ALA A 15 12.24 11.78 -21.03
N THR A 16 12.87 12.93 -20.77
CA THR A 16 12.65 13.78 -19.59
C THR A 16 12.27 15.18 -20.02
N ALA A 17 11.81 16.02 -19.11
CA ALA A 17 11.45 17.40 -19.42
C ALA A 17 12.63 18.24 -19.96
N THR A 18 13.86 17.88 -19.59
CA THR A 18 15.10 18.63 -19.94
C THR A 18 16.03 17.85 -20.86
N GLY A 19 15.58 16.74 -21.48
CA GLY A 19 16.40 15.95 -22.37
C GLY A 19 16.11 14.45 -22.30
N HIS A 20 17.06 13.65 -21.83
CA HIS A 20 16.87 12.22 -21.68
C HIS A 20 17.60 11.69 -20.43
N GLY A 21 17.11 10.55 -19.93
CA GLY A 21 17.71 9.81 -18.84
C GLY A 21 17.80 8.31 -19.17
N PHE A 22 18.34 7.54 -18.25
CA PHE A 22 18.45 6.07 -18.39
C PHE A 22 17.88 5.38 -17.17
N LEU A 23 17.09 4.31 -17.40
CA LEU A 23 16.57 3.43 -16.36
C LEU A 23 16.98 1.99 -16.67
N PRO A 24 17.19 1.13 -15.64
CA PRO A 24 17.28 -0.29 -15.84
C PRO A 24 16.00 -0.85 -16.49
N CYS A 25 16.12 -1.74 -17.48
CA CYS A 25 14.95 -2.28 -18.20
C CYS A 25 13.99 -3.03 -17.26
N HIS A 26 14.49 -3.66 -16.21
CA HIS A 26 13.65 -4.37 -15.23
C HIS A 26 12.82 -3.45 -14.31
N HIS A 27 13.05 -2.13 -14.36
CA HIS A 27 12.25 -1.13 -13.65
C HIS A 27 11.08 -0.58 -14.48
N ILE A 28 10.94 -1.03 -15.72
CA ILE A 28 9.88 -0.57 -16.62
C ILE A 28 9.23 -1.76 -17.32
N GLN A 29 7.95 -1.61 -17.66
CA GLN A 29 7.23 -2.56 -18.48
C GLN A 29 6.30 -1.81 -19.45
N PRO A 30 5.92 -2.42 -20.58
CA PRO A 30 5.00 -1.81 -21.53
C PRO A 30 3.67 -1.45 -20.87
N LEU A 31 3.16 -0.24 -21.17
CA LEU A 31 1.88 0.22 -20.62
C LEU A 31 0.72 -0.70 -21.01
N ALA A 32 0.80 -1.32 -22.20
CA ALA A 32 -0.19 -2.29 -22.65
C ALA A 32 -0.31 -3.50 -21.71
N ASP A 33 0.82 -3.92 -21.12
CA ASP A 33 0.84 -5.05 -20.17
C ASP A 33 0.29 -4.65 -18.80
N VAL A 34 0.46 -3.37 -18.41
CA VAL A 34 -0.11 -2.81 -17.16
C VAL A 34 -1.61 -2.59 -17.29
N LYS A 35 -2.10 -2.20 -18.48
CA LYS A 35 -3.52 -1.93 -18.74
C LYS A 35 -4.36 -3.16 -19.01
N LYS A 36 -3.79 -4.33 -19.10
CA LYS A 36 -4.57 -5.55 -19.03
C LYS A 36 -5.11 -5.68 -17.60
N LYS A 37 -6.24 -4.97 -17.33
CA LYS A 37 -7.14 -5.39 -16.26
C LYS A 37 -7.38 -6.87 -16.50
N PRO A 38 -7.30 -7.73 -15.47
CA PRO A 38 -7.87 -9.07 -15.58
C PRO A 38 -9.30 -8.85 -16.13
N SER A 39 -9.57 -9.29 -17.34
CA SER A 39 -10.95 -9.36 -17.83
C SER A 39 -11.67 -10.25 -16.85
N ALA A 40 -12.87 -9.85 -16.41
CA ALA A 40 -13.65 -10.52 -15.37
C ALA A 40 -14.00 -11.98 -15.71
N GLU A 41 -13.49 -12.52 -16.79
CA GLU A 41 -13.77 -13.88 -17.30
C GLU A 41 -12.58 -14.84 -17.29
N ASN A 42 -11.34 -14.36 -17.03
CA ASN A 42 -10.19 -15.26 -16.99
C ASN A 42 -9.28 -14.90 -15.81
N GLU A 43 -9.30 -15.77 -14.82
CA GLU A 43 -8.36 -15.88 -13.71
C GLU A 43 -8.08 -14.53 -13.02
N LEU A 44 -8.82 -14.27 -11.93
CA LEU A 44 -8.30 -13.48 -10.83
C LEU A 44 -6.95 -14.11 -10.46
N VAL A 45 -5.87 -13.64 -11.06
CA VAL A 45 -4.54 -13.86 -10.50
C VAL A 45 -4.68 -13.28 -9.11
N ASP A 46 -4.64 -14.14 -8.12
CA ASP A 46 -4.66 -13.78 -6.70
C ASP A 46 -3.36 -13.02 -6.43
N ILE A 47 -3.34 -11.75 -6.90
CA ILE A 47 -2.19 -10.88 -6.70
C ILE A 47 -2.18 -10.52 -5.24
N ASP A 48 -1.31 -11.17 -4.49
CA ASP A 48 -1.08 -10.84 -3.08
C ASP A 48 -0.60 -9.40 -2.93
N TRP A 49 -1.56 -8.47 -2.89
CA TRP A 49 -1.29 -7.04 -2.73
C TRP A 49 -0.63 -6.73 -1.39
N VAL A 50 -0.86 -7.55 -0.37
CA VAL A 50 -0.16 -7.43 0.91
C VAL A 50 1.29 -7.85 0.74
N GLY A 51 1.58 -8.89 -0.03
CA GLY A 51 2.94 -9.27 -0.40
C GLY A 51 3.66 -8.17 -1.20
N PHE A 52 2.93 -7.37 -1.98
CA PHE A 52 3.51 -6.16 -2.59
C PHE A 52 3.87 -5.13 -1.50
N ALA A 53 2.98 -4.87 -0.54
CA ALA A 53 3.25 -3.96 0.57
C ALA A 53 4.45 -4.41 1.42
N GLU A 54 4.59 -5.70 1.66
CA GLU A 54 5.70 -6.29 2.43
C GLU A 54 7.06 -6.04 1.78
N ARG A 55 7.13 -5.98 0.44
CA ARG A 55 8.39 -5.63 -0.27
C ARG A 55 8.81 -4.17 -0.05
N LEU A 56 7.93 -3.33 0.48
CA LEU A 56 8.22 -1.94 0.81
C LEU A 56 8.68 -1.75 2.27
N ILE A 57 8.85 -2.82 3.06
CA ILE A 57 9.44 -2.74 4.41
C ILE A 57 10.81 -2.06 4.33
N ASN A 58 11.10 -1.19 5.30
CA ASN A 58 12.28 -0.33 5.38
C ASN A 58 12.31 0.84 4.39
N VAL A 59 11.32 1.03 3.52
CA VAL A 59 11.20 2.28 2.77
C VAL A 59 10.98 3.42 3.77
N PRO A 60 11.72 4.54 3.65
CA PRO A 60 11.59 5.66 4.57
C PRO A 60 10.16 6.21 4.64
N TYR A 61 9.72 6.60 5.82
CA TYR A 61 8.49 7.37 5.97
C TYR A 61 8.69 8.79 5.47
N LYS A 62 7.78 9.26 4.63
CA LYS A 62 7.72 10.65 4.20
C LYS A 62 6.27 11.06 4.03
N TRP A 63 5.79 12.02 4.82
CA TRP A 63 4.44 12.54 4.64
C TRP A 63 4.24 13.09 3.22
N GLY A 64 3.15 12.69 2.58
CA GLY A 64 2.85 13.01 1.17
C GLY A 64 3.68 12.23 0.15
N GLY A 65 4.62 11.40 0.59
CA GLY A 65 5.47 10.58 -0.27
C GLY A 65 4.72 9.43 -0.91
N ARG A 66 5.15 9.03 -2.13
CA ARG A 66 4.57 7.93 -2.93
C ARG A 66 5.62 7.19 -3.74
N THR A 67 6.83 7.08 -3.23
CA THR A 67 7.95 6.48 -3.96
C THR A 67 8.81 5.61 -3.05
N ALA A 68 9.73 4.84 -3.63
CA ALA A 68 10.73 4.09 -2.88
C ALA A 68 11.70 4.99 -2.08
N TRP A 69 11.73 6.30 -2.35
CA TRP A 69 12.52 7.29 -1.60
C TRP A 69 11.78 7.84 -0.37
N GLY A 70 10.53 7.45 -0.21
CA GLY A 70 9.69 7.78 0.91
C GLY A 70 8.21 7.73 0.55
N LEU A 71 7.42 7.15 1.46
CA LEU A 71 5.97 7.03 1.35
C LEU A 71 5.31 7.19 2.73
N ASP A 72 4.04 7.56 2.73
CA ASP A 72 3.22 7.60 3.94
C ASP A 72 2.27 6.40 4.06
N CYS A 73 1.50 6.36 5.14
CA CYS A 73 0.62 5.24 5.47
C CYS A 73 -0.42 4.95 4.39
N SER A 74 -1.09 5.99 3.88
CA SER A 74 -2.12 5.85 2.85
C SER A 74 -1.53 5.60 1.45
N ALA A 75 -0.31 6.08 1.17
CA ALA A 75 0.41 5.73 -0.05
C ALA A 75 0.81 4.26 -0.07
N LEU A 76 1.19 3.67 1.08
CA LEU A 76 1.45 2.24 1.18
C LEU A 76 0.22 1.43 0.74
N VAL A 77 -0.97 1.76 1.25
CA VAL A 77 -2.23 1.13 0.85
C VAL A 77 -2.51 1.36 -0.63
N GLN A 78 -2.42 2.62 -1.09
CA GLN A 78 -2.74 2.99 -2.46
C GLN A 78 -1.86 2.28 -3.48
N LEU A 79 -0.54 2.29 -3.29
CA LEU A 79 0.42 1.67 -4.22
C LEU A 79 0.25 0.15 -4.25
N SER A 80 -0.02 -0.46 -3.10
CA SER A 80 -0.18 -1.90 -3.00
C SER A 80 -1.46 -2.38 -3.69
N LEU A 81 -2.58 -1.66 -3.54
CA LEU A 81 -3.83 -1.96 -4.24
C LEU A 81 -3.73 -1.63 -5.74
N ALA A 82 -3.03 -0.55 -6.11
CA ALA A 82 -2.79 -0.21 -7.51
C ALA A 82 -2.00 -1.31 -8.25
N ALA A 83 -1.14 -2.06 -7.55
CA ALA A 83 -0.43 -3.20 -8.13
C ALA A 83 -1.38 -4.33 -8.59
N THR A 84 -2.60 -4.41 -8.05
CA THR A 84 -3.67 -5.33 -8.48
C THR A 84 -4.59 -4.72 -9.53
N GLY A 85 -4.31 -3.48 -9.97
CA GLY A 85 -5.16 -2.75 -10.92
C GLY A 85 -6.32 -1.99 -10.26
N LEU A 86 -6.39 -1.95 -8.93
CA LEU A 86 -7.41 -1.21 -8.18
C LEU A 86 -6.97 0.23 -7.95
N ASP A 87 -7.81 1.16 -8.35
CA ASP A 87 -7.61 2.58 -8.05
C ASP A 87 -8.37 2.95 -6.77
N VAL A 88 -7.62 3.43 -5.78
CA VAL A 88 -8.16 3.82 -4.48
C VAL A 88 -7.72 5.24 -4.12
N PRO A 89 -8.48 5.93 -3.25
CA PRO A 89 -8.15 7.28 -2.82
C PRO A 89 -6.73 7.42 -2.26
N ARG A 90 -6.15 8.62 -2.44
CA ARG A 90 -4.80 8.94 -1.95
C ARG A 90 -4.72 8.99 -0.42
N ASP A 91 -5.72 9.56 0.23
CA ASP A 91 -5.68 9.90 1.65
C ASP A 91 -6.44 8.91 2.52
N SER A 92 -5.96 8.71 3.75
CA SER A 92 -6.54 7.76 4.70
C SER A 92 -7.99 8.05 5.06
N GLY A 93 -8.41 9.33 5.04
CA GLY A 93 -9.81 9.71 5.26
C GLY A 93 -10.76 9.04 4.25
N PRO A 94 -10.67 9.34 2.95
CA PRO A 94 -11.47 8.66 1.93
C PRO A 94 -11.24 7.14 1.85
N GLN A 95 -10.05 6.64 2.20
CA GLN A 95 -9.78 5.20 2.26
C GLN A 95 -10.61 4.47 3.32
N HIS A 96 -11.18 5.19 4.29
CA HIS A 96 -12.15 4.64 5.26
C HIS A 96 -13.37 3.97 4.61
N GLU A 97 -13.65 4.22 3.35
CA GLU A 97 -14.80 3.66 2.63
C GLU A 97 -14.43 2.45 1.74
N ILE A 98 -13.16 2.00 1.76
CA ILE A 98 -12.72 0.84 0.98
C ILE A 98 -13.33 -0.45 1.55
N GLY A 99 -14.01 -1.21 0.69
CA GLY A 99 -14.47 -2.56 1.00
C GLY A 99 -15.55 -2.66 2.09
N ALA A 100 -15.70 -3.84 2.66
CA ALA A 100 -16.70 -4.09 3.69
C ALA A 100 -16.26 -3.55 5.05
N ARG A 101 -17.21 -2.96 5.79
CA ARG A 101 -17.00 -2.54 7.17
C ARG A 101 -16.99 -3.76 8.09
N LEU A 102 -15.98 -3.86 8.94
CA LEU A 102 -15.91 -4.85 10.00
C LEU A 102 -16.34 -4.23 11.34
N ASN A 103 -16.97 -5.03 12.19
CA ASN A 103 -17.36 -4.58 13.53
C ASN A 103 -16.14 -4.46 14.42
N ILE A 104 -15.95 -3.28 15.03
CA ILE A 104 -14.95 -3.06 16.06
C ILE A 104 -15.52 -3.64 17.35
N LYS A 105 -15.00 -4.79 17.79
CA LYS A 105 -15.35 -5.38 19.08
C LYS A 105 -14.45 -4.79 20.16
N THR A 106 -14.94 -4.76 21.40
CA THR A 106 -14.26 -4.18 22.56
C THR A 106 -12.91 -4.84 22.89
N SER A 107 -12.65 -6.01 22.33
CA SER A 107 -11.36 -6.69 22.37
C SER A 107 -10.92 -7.01 20.94
N PHE A 108 -9.80 -6.46 20.49
CA PHE A 108 -9.20 -6.73 19.18
C PHE A 108 -8.89 -8.22 18.98
N LEU A 109 -8.56 -8.93 20.04
CA LEU A 109 -8.35 -10.38 20.06
C LEU A 109 -9.60 -11.17 19.66
N LYS A 110 -10.79 -10.56 19.74
CA LYS A 110 -12.07 -11.16 19.32
C LYS A 110 -12.52 -10.73 17.93
N THR A 111 -11.82 -9.80 17.30
CA THR A 111 -12.07 -9.39 15.92
C THR A 111 -11.32 -10.36 15.01
N ASN A 112 -12.04 -11.07 14.15
CA ASN A 112 -11.45 -12.06 13.26
C ASN A 112 -10.75 -11.35 12.08
N LEU A 113 -9.65 -10.61 12.38
CA LEU A 113 -8.84 -9.93 11.40
C LEU A 113 -8.08 -10.95 10.54
N ARG A 114 -7.91 -10.61 9.27
CA ARG A 114 -7.23 -11.44 8.28
C ARG A 114 -6.20 -10.61 7.52
N ARG A 115 -5.32 -11.31 6.84
CA ARG A 115 -4.42 -10.70 5.85
C ARG A 115 -5.20 -9.81 4.89
N GLY A 116 -4.76 -8.55 4.74
CA GLY A 116 -5.38 -7.56 3.88
C GLY A 116 -6.49 -6.73 4.53
N ASP A 117 -6.87 -6.99 5.78
CA ASP A 117 -7.75 -6.06 6.49
C ASP A 117 -7.03 -4.75 6.76
N LEU A 118 -7.75 -3.64 6.65
CA LEU A 118 -7.26 -2.30 6.92
C LEU A 118 -7.70 -1.84 8.30
N VAL A 119 -6.77 -1.26 9.05
CA VAL A 119 -7.00 -0.70 10.38
C VAL A 119 -6.78 0.80 10.32
N PHE A 120 -7.77 1.58 10.75
CA PHE A 120 -7.74 3.04 10.68
C PHE A 120 -7.77 3.69 12.06
N TRP A 121 -6.99 4.74 12.21
CA TRP A 121 -7.03 5.73 13.27
C TRP A 121 -7.27 7.11 12.66
N GLN A 122 -7.43 8.12 13.48
CA GLN A 122 -7.47 9.49 13.00
C GLN A 122 -6.17 9.84 12.26
N GLY A 123 -6.28 10.04 10.94
CA GLY A 123 -5.13 10.40 10.09
C GLY A 123 -4.11 9.28 9.82
N HIS A 124 -4.43 8.03 10.16
CA HIS A 124 -3.52 6.92 9.97
C HIS A 124 -4.21 5.64 9.50
N VAL A 125 -3.48 4.81 8.75
CA VAL A 125 -3.95 3.51 8.27
C VAL A 125 -2.80 2.49 8.27
N GLY A 126 -3.14 1.23 8.54
CA GLY A 126 -2.24 0.10 8.40
C GLY A 126 -2.93 -1.11 7.77
N ILE A 127 -2.15 -2.06 7.29
CA ILE A 127 -2.53 -3.28 6.60
C ILE A 127 -2.26 -4.46 7.51
N MET A 128 -3.24 -5.32 7.75
CA MET A 128 -3.00 -6.58 8.47
C MET A 128 -2.22 -7.54 7.58
N GLN A 129 -1.07 -8.02 8.05
CA GLN A 129 -0.30 -9.08 7.39
C GLN A 129 -0.87 -10.46 7.69
N ASP A 130 -1.41 -10.61 8.88
CA ASP A 130 -2.13 -11.77 9.41
C ASP A 130 -3.11 -11.29 10.49
N HIS A 131 -3.52 -12.15 11.41
CA HIS A 131 -4.44 -11.80 12.50
C HIS A 131 -3.78 -11.05 13.66
N HIS A 132 -2.44 -10.90 13.68
CA HIS A 132 -1.68 -10.29 14.77
C HIS A 132 -0.81 -9.11 14.33
N ARG A 133 -0.29 -9.14 13.09
CA ARG A 133 0.73 -8.19 12.65
C ARG A 133 0.17 -7.13 11.75
N LEU A 134 0.55 -5.90 12.04
CA LEU A 134 0.24 -4.70 11.28
C LEU A 134 1.47 -4.26 10.48
N LEU A 135 1.27 -3.99 9.20
CA LEU A 135 2.24 -3.38 8.31
C LEU A 135 1.81 -1.94 8.04
N HIS A 136 2.63 -0.98 8.33
CA HIS A 136 2.33 0.42 8.11
C HIS A 136 3.57 1.31 7.96
N ALA A 137 3.43 2.42 7.24
CA ALA A 137 4.43 3.49 7.20
C ALA A 137 4.09 4.51 8.28
N ASN A 138 5.02 4.81 9.18
CA ASN A 138 4.74 5.72 10.28
C ASN A 138 5.95 6.58 10.68
N ALA A 139 5.65 7.75 11.27
CA ALA A 139 6.66 8.72 11.71
C ALA A 139 7.42 8.27 12.96
N TYR A 140 6.89 7.35 13.74
CA TYR A 140 7.57 6.85 14.95
C TYR A 140 8.84 6.05 14.57
N HIS A 141 8.72 5.14 13.61
CA HIS A 141 9.86 4.35 13.11
C HIS A 141 10.57 5.04 11.94
N MET A 142 10.01 6.11 11.39
CA MET A 142 10.48 6.79 10.16
C MET A 142 10.62 5.85 8.97
N ALA A 143 9.82 4.78 8.91
CA ALA A 143 9.87 3.76 7.87
C ALA A 143 8.55 2.98 7.75
N VAL A 144 8.47 2.15 6.73
CA VAL A 144 7.51 1.05 6.65
C VAL A 144 7.99 -0.09 7.55
N VAL A 145 7.17 -0.46 8.51
CA VAL A 145 7.50 -1.51 9.48
C VAL A 145 6.35 -2.50 9.66
N SER A 146 6.71 -3.69 10.12
CA SER A 146 5.81 -4.71 10.59
C SER A 146 5.95 -4.85 12.10
N GLU A 147 4.86 -4.66 12.84
CA GLU A 147 4.84 -4.80 14.29
C GLU A 147 3.56 -5.52 14.78
N PRO A 148 3.51 -6.03 16.01
CA PRO A 148 2.26 -6.52 16.59
C PRO A 148 1.20 -5.42 16.61
N LEU A 149 -0.05 -5.74 16.22
CA LEU A 149 -1.15 -4.78 16.23
C LEU A 149 -1.37 -4.16 17.62
N GLU A 150 -1.21 -4.95 18.69
CA GLU A 150 -1.38 -4.49 20.07
C GLU A 150 -0.37 -3.41 20.45
N ASP A 151 0.88 -3.54 20.02
CA ASP A 151 1.93 -2.55 20.25
C ASP A 151 1.62 -1.26 19.51
N ALA A 152 1.19 -1.38 18.24
CA ALA A 152 0.74 -0.23 17.46
C ALA A 152 -0.45 0.48 18.12
N VAL A 153 -1.47 -0.25 18.57
CA VAL A 153 -2.63 0.31 19.27
C VAL A 153 -2.22 1.03 20.54
N THR A 154 -1.39 0.41 21.36
CA THR A 154 -0.91 0.99 22.64
C THR A 154 -0.18 2.31 22.41
N ARG A 155 0.62 2.40 21.34
CA ARG A 155 1.42 3.58 21.00
C ARG A 155 0.62 4.67 20.30
N ILE A 156 -0.30 4.29 19.39
CA ILE A 156 -1.03 5.24 18.54
C ILE A 156 -2.23 5.83 19.29
N SER A 157 -2.95 5.03 20.08
CA SER A 157 -4.21 5.46 20.70
C SER A 157 -4.08 6.69 21.62
N PRO A 158 -3.02 6.89 22.40
CA PRO A 158 -2.85 8.12 23.19
C PRO A 158 -2.72 9.40 22.35
N ILE A 159 -2.29 9.28 21.08
CA ILE A 159 -1.97 10.40 20.19
C ILE A 159 -3.11 10.65 19.19
N ALA A 160 -3.59 9.61 18.54
CA ALA A 160 -4.55 9.68 17.44
C ALA A 160 -5.95 9.14 17.81
N GLY A 161 -6.18 8.83 19.08
CA GLY A 161 -7.45 8.23 19.52
C GLY A 161 -7.54 6.72 19.22
N PRO A 162 -8.69 6.10 19.51
CA PRO A 162 -8.92 4.69 19.29
C PRO A 162 -9.01 4.38 17.78
N ILE A 163 -9.01 3.09 17.44
CA ILE A 163 -9.33 2.65 16.08
C ILE A 163 -10.70 3.18 15.66
N THR A 164 -10.75 3.86 14.52
CA THR A 164 -11.96 4.50 13.99
C THR A 164 -12.71 3.61 12.99
N ALA A 165 -12.00 2.77 12.26
CA ALA A 165 -12.61 1.80 11.35
C ALA A 165 -11.71 0.56 11.14
N LEU A 166 -12.38 -0.53 10.82
CA LEU A 166 -11.78 -1.75 10.27
C LEU A 166 -12.47 -2.01 8.93
N ARG A 167 -11.69 -2.26 7.88
CA ARG A 167 -12.19 -2.47 6.53
C ARG A 167 -11.58 -3.72 5.91
N ARG A 168 -12.39 -4.45 5.16
CA ARG A 168 -11.96 -5.60 4.35
C ARG A 168 -12.16 -5.27 2.89
N PRO A 169 -11.08 -4.96 2.15
CA PRO A 169 -11.15 -4.86 0.71
C PRO A 169 -11.76 -6.14 0.12
N LEU A 170 -12.69 -5.97 -0.84
CA LEU A 170 -13.40 -7.07 -1.50
C LEU A 170 -12.93 -7.08 -2.96
N PHE A 171 -12.20 -8.08 -3.34
CA PHE A 171 -11.80 -8.42 -4.70
C PHE A 171 -11.42 -9.88 -4.79
#